data_e65538f46add7906c5fc83ee50b49c55
#
_entry.id   e65538f46add7906c5fc83ee50b49c55
#
_cell.length_a   1.000
_cell.length_b   1.000
_cell.length_c   1.000
_cell.angle_alpha   90.00
_cell.angle_beta   90.00
_cell.angle_gamma   90.00
#
_symmetry.space_group_name_H-M   'P 1'
#
loop_
_entity.id
_entity.type
_entity.pdbx_description
1 polymer ?
#
loop_
_entity_poly.entity_id
_entity_poly.type
_entity_poly.pdbx_seq_one_letter_code
_entity_poly.pdbx_strand_id
1 'polypeptide(L)'
;MQLKDLLQNISDFIWGPPLLILLVGTGVYLTLRLRLLQIFKLPLALKYVFGKDEEENDEGAEGDVSSFGALCTALSATIGTGNIVGVATAVKAGGPGALFWMWIAAFFGMATKYAEGVLAIKYREVDENGNMAGGPMYYIQNGLGLKWLAKIFAVLGIGVAFFGIGTFGQVKSISDAASITFKVPLILTAVIVTVLVALVTLGGIKRISRVSEKVVPFMAGIYIFCLLYTSDAA
;
A
#
# COMPACT_ATOMS: atom_id res chain seq x y z
N MET A 1 -31.79 -18.69 -1.14
CA MET A 1 -30.38 -18.27 -1.08
C MET A 1 -30.33 -16.93 -0.34
N GLN A 2 -29.72 -16.88 0.83
CA GLN A 2 -29.70 -15.65 1.62
C GLN A 2 -28.74 -14.66 0.91
N LEU A 3 -29.01 -13.37 1.02
CA LEU A 3 -28.16 -12.30 0.44
C LEU A 3 -26.67 -12.48 0.80
N LYS A 4 -26.42 -12.97 2.02
CA LYS A 4 -25.08 -13.27 2.51
C LYS A 4 -24.38 -14.33 1.65
N ASP A 5 -25.05 -15.41 1.32
CA ASP A 5 -24.49 -16.51 0.51
C ASP A 5 -24.19 -16.05 -0.91
N LEU A 6 -25.04 -15.20 -1.48
CA LEU A 6 -24.83 -14.60 -2.78
C LEU A 6 -23.59 -13.70 -2.79
N LEU A 7 -23.48 -12.81 -1.79
CA LEU A 7 -22.34 -11.91 -1.67
C LEU A 7 -21.03 -12.68 -1.43
N GLN A 8 -21.07 -13.74 -0.63
CA GLN A 8 -19.92 -14.59 -0.39
C GLN A 8 -19.46 -15.28 -1.69
N ASN A 9 -20.38 -15.88 -2.43
CA ASN A 9 -20.05 -16.55 -3.70
C ASN A 9 -19.46 -15.57 -4.74
N ILE A 10 -20.00 -14.35 -4.81
CA ILE A 10 -19.45 -13.29 -5.69
C ILE A 10 -18.04 -12.91 -5.22
N SER A 11 -17.84 -12.72 -3.94
CA SER A 11 -16.54 -12.43 -3.36
C SER A 11 -15.52 -13.53 -3.67
N ASP A 12 -15.86 -14.77 -3.43
CA ASP A 12 -14.99 -15.93 -3.65
C ASP A 12 -14.64 -16.10 -5.14
N PHE A 13 -15.59 -15.82 -6.03
CA PHE A 13 -15.35 -15.83 -7.47
C PHE A 13 -14.37 -14.71 -7.87
N ILE A 14 -14.61 -13.48 -7.40
CA ILE A 14 -13.78 -12.31 -7.77
C ILE A 14 -12.35 -12.48 -7.22
N TRP A 15 -12.20 -12.87 -5.95
CA TRP A 15 -10.90 -13.08 -5.31
C TRP A 15 -10.20 -14.38 -5.71
N GLY A 16 -10.89 -15.21 -6.47
CA GLY A 16 -10.38 -16.49 -6.96
C GLY A 16 -9.49 -16.38 -8.21
N PRO A 17 -9.50 -17.43 -9.06
CA PRO A 17 -8.63 -17.52 -10.22
C PRO A 17 -8.65 -16.30 -11.17
N PRO A 18 -9.78 -15.63 -11.45
CA PRO A 18 -9.80 -14.50 -12.37
C PRO A 18 -8.89 -13.35 -11.92
N LEU A 19 -8.99 -12.94 -10.65
CA LEU A 19 -8.15 -11.86 -10.11
C LEU A 19 -6.68 -12.28 -10.04
N LEU A 20 -6.40 -13.52 -9.63
CA LEU A 20 -5.03 -14.03 -9.55
C LEU A 20 -4.35 -14.05 -10.92
N ILE A 21 -5.05 -14.51 -11.95
CA ILE A 21 -4.54 -14.51 -13.35
C ILE A 21 -4.28 -13.08 -13.82
N LEU A 22 -5.19 -12.15 -13.54
CA LEU A 22 -5.00 -10.75 -13.91
C LEU A 22 -3.82 -10.11 -13.18
N LEU A 23 -3.69 -10.30 -11.87
CA LEU A 23 -2.61 -9.71 -11.07
C LEU A 23 -1.25 -10.28 -11.44
N VAL A 24 -1.12 -11.61 -11.43
CA VAL A 24 0.15 -12.25 -11.75
C VAL A 24 0.47 -12.11 -13.23
N GLY A 25 -0.51 -12.29 -14.12
CA GLY A 25 -0.34 -12.15 -15.57
C GLY A 25 0.10 -10.75 -15.96
N THR A 26 -0.52 -9.72 -15.41
CA THR A 26 -0.10 -8.31 -15.62
C THR A 26 1.32 -8.08 -15.09
N GLY A 27 1.65 -8.59 -13.91
CA GLY A 27 2.99 -8.50 -13.34
C GLY A 27 4.06 -9.17 -14.19
N VAL A 28 3.80 -10.38 -14.68
CA VAL A 28 4.69 -11.11 -15.61
C VAL A 28 4.85 -10.33 -16.91
N TYR A 29 3.74 -9.91 -17.52
CA TYR A 29 3.77 -9.13 -18.76
C TYR A 29 4.61 -7.85 -18.62
N LEU A 30 4.39 -7.08 -17.56
CA LEU A 30 5.14 -5.85 -17.31
C LEU A 30 6.61 -6.14 -16.99
N THR A 31 6.92 -7.18 -16.24
CA THR A 31 8.29 -7.58 -15.95
C THR A 31 9.08 -7.87 -17.23
N LEU A 32 8.48 -8.62 -18.16
CA LEU A 32 9.09 -8.92 -19.47
C LEU A 32 9.18 -7.66 -20.32
N ARG A 33 8.12 -6.86 -20.38
CA ARG A 33 8.07 -5.64 -21.20
C ARG A 33 9.06 -4.58 -20.72
N LEU A 34 9.28 -4.46 -19.41
CA LEU A 34 10.22 -3.55 -18.79
C LEU A 34 11.63 -4.14 -18.63
N ARG A 35 11.88 -5.33 -19.20
CA ARG A 35 13.20 -5.99 -19.22
C ARG A 35 13.78 -6.19 -17.81
N LEU A 36 13.00 -6.74 -16.89
CA LEU A 36 13.43 -7.02 -15.51
C LEU A 36 13.95 -5.77 -14.78
N LEU A 37 13.28 -4.64 -14.98
CA LEU A 37 13.65 -3.34 -14.42
C LEU A 37 13.88 -3.40 -12.90
N GLN A 38 13.07 -4.19 -12.18
CA GLN A 38 13.17 -4.39 -10.74
C GLN A 38 14.50 -4.99 -10.28
N ILE A 39 15.25 -5.65 -11.17
CA ILE A 39 16.61 -6.15 -10.88
C ILE A 39 17.66 -5.14 -11.33
N PHE A 40 17.62 -4.77 -12.62
CA PHE A 40 18.69 -3.97 -13.22
C PHE A 40 18.71 -2.51 -12.79
N LYS A 41 17.57 -1.95 -12.40
CA LYS A 41 17.46 -0.55 -11.97
C LYS A 41 17.33 -0.37 -10.46
N LEU A 42 17.37 -1.47 -9.69
CA LEU A 42 17.30 -1.39 -8.23
C LEU A 42 18.40 -0.54 -7.61
N PRO A 43 19.69 -0.66 -8.02
CA PRO A 43 20.74 0.19 -7.46
C PRO A 43 20.51 1.68 -7.73
N LEU A 44 19.99 2.01 -8.92
CA LEU A 44 19.65 3.38 -9.27
C LEU A 44 18.48 3.90 -8.42
N ALA A 45 17.45 3.08 -8.23
CA ALA A 45 16.30 3.44 -7.39
C ALA A 45 16.73 3.71 -5.93
N LEU A 46 17.61 2.87 -5.39
CA LEU A 46 18.17 3.08 -4.04
C LEU A 46 18.99 4.37 -3.96
N LYS A 47 19.78 4.71 -5.01
CA LYS A 47 20.49 5.98 -5.06
C LYS A 47 19.54 7.17 -5.00
N TYR A 48 18.43 7.14 -5.73
CA TYR A 48 17.42 8.22 -5.71
C TYR A 48 16.67 8.34 -4.38
N VAL A 49 16.53 7.26 -3.65
CA VAL A 49 15.81 7.26 -2.35
C VAL A 49 16.72 7.71 -1.21
N PHE A 50 17.99 7.30 -1.21
CA PHE A 50 18.92 7.53 -0.10
C PHE A 50 20.09 8.46 -0.45
N GLY A 51 20.20 8.93 -1.70
CA GLY A 51 21.26 9.84 -2.14
C GLY A 51 21.06 11.24 -1.56
N LYS A 52 22.13 11.80 -1.00
CA LYS A 52 22.13 13.17 -0.46
C LYS A 52 22.14 14.27 -1.53
N ASP A 53 22.44 13.90 -2.78
CA ASP A 53 22.60 14.86 -3.87
C ASP A 53 21.29 15.47 -4.38
N GLU A 54 20.15 15.05 -3.83
CA GLU A 54 18.82 15.49 -4.28
C GLU A 54 18.17 16.53 -3.36
N GLU A 55 18.65 16.72 -2.13
CA GLU A 55 18.14 17.80 -1.28
C GLU A 55 18.43 19.20 -1.87
N GLU A 56 19.52 19.35 -2.63
CA GLU A 56 19.84 20.61 -3.35
C GLU A 56 19.09 20.76 -4.69
N ASN A 57 18.60 19.66 -5.29
CA ASN A 57 17.85 19.70 -6.55
C ASN A 57 16.33 19.71 -6.34
N ASP A 58 15.84 19.47 -5.12
CA ASP A 58 14.40 19.47 -4.80
C ASP A 58 13.78 20.87 -4.77
N GLU A 59 14.59 21.96 -4.77
CA GLU A 59 14.07 23.34 -4.88
C GLU A 59 13.38 23.65 -6.22
N GLY A 60 13.51 22.77 -7.21
CA GLY A 60 12.85 22.86 -8.50
C GLY A 60 11.95 21.67 -8.85
N ALA A 61 11.84 20.67 -7.99
CA ALA A 61 11.00 19.51 -8.26
C ALA A 61 9.52 19.83 -8.02
N GLU A 62 8.71 19.66 -9.06
CA GLU A 62 7.25 19.81 -8.99
C GLU A 62 6.63 18.66 -8.18
N GLY A 63 6.60 18.77 -6.86
CA GLY A 63 6.00 17.77 -5.96
C GLY A 63 5.66 18.34 -4.59
N ASP A 64 4.71 17.71 -3.89
CA ASP A 64 4.26 18.13 -2.55
C ASP A 64 5.11 17.55 -1.42
N VAL A 65 5.88 16.49 -1.70
CA VAL A 65 6.66 15.72 -0.71
C VAL A 65 7.98 15.25 -1.31
N SER A 66 9.00 15.03 -0.45
CA SER A 66 10.31 14.50 -0.84
C SER A 66 10.22 13.06 -1.39
N SER A 67 11.24 12.61 -2.14
CA SER A 67 11.32 11.23 -2.66
C SER A 67 11.27 10.19 -1.54
N PHE A 68 11.99 10.42 -0.44
CA PHE A 68 11.96 9.56 0.74
C PHE A 68 10.59 9.61 1.45
N GLY A 69 9.98 10.79 1.56
CA GLY A 69 8.65 10.98 2.10
C GLY A 69 7.57 10.25 1.28
N ALA A 70 7.67 10.31 -0.04
CA ALA A 70 6.78 9.57 -0.93
C ALA A 70 6.91 8.06 -0.74
N LEU A 71 8.15 7.53 -0.64
CA LEU A 71 8.39 6.12 -0.34
C LEU A 71 7.80 5.72 1.01
N CYS A 72 8.10 6.48 2.08
CA CYS A 72 7.57 6.18 3.42
C CYS A 72 6.04 6.26 3.47
N THR A 73 5.44 7.20 2.74
CA THR A 73 3.97 7.30 2.64
C THR A 73 3.38 6.08 1.91
N ALA A 74 3.98 5.67 0.79
CA ALA A 74 3.57 4.47 0.07
C ALA A 74 3.71 3.20 0.93
N LEU A 75 4.81 3.07 1.66
CA LEU A 75 5.03 1.95 2.58
C LEU A 75 4.03 1.96 3.74
N SER A 76 3.70 3.12 4.30
CA SER A 76 2.69 3.24 5.37
C SER A 76 1.30 2.78 4.93
N ALA A 77 0.96 2.97 3.66
CA ALA A 77 -0.29 2.49 3.07
C ALA A 77 -0.26 0.99 2.74
N THR A 78 0.92 0.43 2.50
CA THR A 78 1.09 -0.97 2.05
C THR A 78 1.35 -1.92 3.20
N ILE A 79 2.17 -1.51 4.18
CA ILE A 79 2.53 -2.35 5.33
C ILE A 79 1.46 -2.20 6.41
N GLY A 80 0.75 -3.27 6.69
CA GLY A 80 -0.31 -3.29 7.69
C GLY A 80 -0.41 -4.65 8.39
N THR A 81 -1.49 -4.86 9.11
CA THR A 81 -1.75 -6.14 9.81
C THR A 81 -1.85 -7.33 8.86
N GLY A 82 -2.18 -7.13 7.59
CA GLY A 82 -2.15 -8.14 6.54
C GLY A 82 -0.77 -8.77 6.35
N ASN A 83 0.29 -7.99 6.50
CA ASN A 83 1.68 -8.47 6.39
C ASN A 83 2.13 -9.32 7.58
N ILE A 84 1.39 -9.30 8.68
CA ILE A 84 1.66 -10.10 9.88
C ILE A 84 0.63 -11.24 9.97
N VAL A 85 -0.63 -10.89 10.20
CA VAL A 85 -1.72 -11.85 10.40
C VAL A 85 -2.05 -12.61 9.11
N GLY A 86 -2.08 -11.90 7.97
CA GLY A 86 -2.35 -12.51 6.67
C GLY A 86 -1.28 -13.51 6.25
N VAL A 87 0.00 -13.19 6.48
CA VAL A 87 1.11 -14.13 6.22
C VAL A 87 1.02 -15.35 7.12
N ALA A 88 0.80 -15.16 8.43
CA ALA A 88 0.62 -16.27 9.36
C ALA A 88 -0.56 -17.18 8.97
N THR A 89 -1.67 -16.60 8.55
CA THR A 89 -2.85 -17.32 8.07
C THR A 89 -2.54 -18.09 6.78
N ALA A 90 -1.83 -17.48 5.84
CA ALA A 90 -1.43 -18.12 4.59
C ALA A 90 -0.49 -19.32 4.84
N VAL A 91 0.49 -19.18 5.74
CA VAL A 91 1.39 -20.28 6.13
C VAL A 91 0.62 -21.39 6.84
N LYS A 92 -0.32 -21.05 7.72
CA LYS A 92 -1.17 -22.03 8.39
C LYS A 92 -2.04 -22.83 7.40
N ALA A 93 -2.56 -22.18 6.36
CA ALA A 93 -3.44 -22.80 5.38
C ALA A 93 -2.67 -23.57 4.28
N GLY A 94 -1.55 -23.00 3.79
CA GLY A 94 -0.80 -23.48 2.63
C GLY A 94 0.56 -24.10 2.96
N GLY A 95 0.93 -24.16 4.25
CA GLY A 95 2.25 -24.64 4.67
C GLY A 95 3.39 -23.67 4.31
N PRO A 96 4.67 -24.06 4.53
CA PRO A 96 5.85 -23.23 4.25
C PRO A 96 5.97 -22.79 2.79
N GLY A 97 5.43 -23.59 1.85
CA GLY A 97 5.41 -23.25 0.42
C GLY A 97 4.64 -21.97 0.10
N ALA A 98 3.72 -21.54 0.97
CA ALA A 98 2.99 -20.28 0.80
C ALA A 98 3.96 -19.08 0.75
N LEU A 99 5.01 -19.07 1.57
CA LEU A 99 6.01 -17.98 1.57
C LEU A 99 6.75 -17.89 0.22
N PHE A 100 7.12 -19.02 -0.35
CA PHE A 100 7.78 -19.05 -1.66
C PHE A 100 6.90 -18.42 -2.75
N TRP A 101 5.62 -18.78 -2.80
CA TRP A 101 4.69 -18.21 -3.77
C TRP A 101 4.40 -16.72 -3.52
N MET A 102 4.38 -16.29 -2.25
CA MET A 102 4.25 -14.88 -1.90
C MET A 102 5.45 -14.05 -2.39
N TRP A 103 6.67 -14.58 -2.30
CA TRP A 103 7.87 -13.91 -2.85
C TRP A 103 7.81 -13.79 -4.38
N ILE A 104 7.40 -14.87 -5.06
CA ILE A 104 7.23 -14.83 -6.52
C ILE A 104 6.16 -13.80 -6.91
N ALA A 105 5.01 -13.80 -6.25
CA ALA A 105 3.96 -12.82 -6.50
C ALA A 105 4.44 -11.38 -6.23
N ALA A 106 5.17 -11.16 -5.14
CA ALA A 106 5.74 -9.85 -4.82
C ALA A 106 6.75 -9.38 -5.87
N PHE A 107 7.62 -10.28 -6.36
CA PHE A 107 8.58 -9.96 -7.43
C PHE A 107 7.89 -9.43 -8.69
N PHE A 108 6.84 -10.08 -9.15
CA PHE A 108 6.08 -9.60 -10.30
C PHE A 108 5.24 -8.35 -9.96
N GLY A 109 4.76 -8.25 -8.73
CA GLY A 109 4.03 -7.08 -8.22
C GLY A 109 4.84 -5.79 -8.26
N MET A 110 6.17 -5.85 -8.09
CA MET A 110 7.06 -4.68 -8.19
C MET A 110 6.95 -4.00 -9.55
N ALA A 111 6.90 -4.75 -10.65
CA ALA A 111 6.77 -4.19 -12.00
C ALA A 111 5.42 -3.49 -12.19
N THR A 112 4.36 -4.05 -11.62
CA THR A 112 3.01 -3.44 -11.65
C THR A 112 3.00 -2.12 -10.89
N LYS A 113 3.57 -2.08 -9.69
CA LYS A 113 3.67 -0.85 -8.89
C LYS A 113 4.52 0.22 -9.55
N TYR A 114 5.63 -0.15 -10.18
CA TYR A 114 6.43 0.78 -10.96
C TYR A 114 5.63 1.40 -12.11
N ALA A 115 4.93 0.59 -12.88
CA ALA A 115 4.10 1.08 -13.99
C ALA A 115 2.98 2.02 -13.50
N GLU A 116 2.32 1.65 -12.39
CA GLU A 116 1.29 2.48 -11.74
C GLU A 116 1.86 3.85 -11.32
N GLY A 117 3.01 3.86 -10.64
CA GLY A 117 3.66 5.08 -10.20
C GLY A 117 4.08 5.99 -11.36
N VAL A 118 4.68 5.44 -12.40
CA VAL A 118 5.06 6.19 -13.61
C VAL A 118 3.83 6.79 -14.30
N LEU A 119 2.75 6.03 -14.44
CA LEU A 119 1.52 6.53 -15.04
C LEU A 119 0.86 7.60 -14.17
N ALA A 120 0.87 7.45 -12.85
CA ALA A 120 0.32 8.42 -11.93
C ALA A 120 1.06 9.78 -12.03
N ILE A 121 2.39 9.76 -12.14
CA ILE A 121 3.20 10.97 -12.31
C ILE A 121 3.01 11.57 -13.71
N LYS A 122 3.03 10.73 -14.76
CA LYS A 122 2.94 11.20 -16.15
C LYS A 122 1.62 11.93 -16.46
N TYR A 123 0.52 11.48 -15.87
CA TYR A 123 -0.82 12.00 -16.13
C TYR A 123 -1.41 12.78 -14.95
N ARG A 124 -0.56 13.23 -14.01
CA ARG A 124 -0.99 14.10 -12.91
C ARG A 124 -1.39 15.47 -13.43
N GLU A 125 -2.27 16.12 -12.70
CA GLU A 125 -2.72 17.47 -12.94
C GLU A 125 -2.53 18.32 -11.67
N VAL A 126 -2.46 19.62 -11.82
CA VAL A 126 -2.49 20.55 -10.69
C VAL A 126 -3.95 20.91 -10.44
N ASP A 127 -4.43 20.73 -9.21
CA ASP A 127 -5.78 21.09 -8.82
C ASP A 127 -5.95 22.63 -8.68
N GLU A 128 -7.18 23.08 -8.46
CA GLU A 128 -7.51 24.50 -8.29
C GLU A 128 -6.79 25.15 -7.08
N ASN A 129 -6.29 24.34 -6.14
CA ASN A 129 -5.58 24.79 -4.94
C ASN A 129 -4.05 24.73 -5.11
N GLY A 130 -3.56 24.36 -6.30
CA GLY A 130 -2.13 24.22 -6.58
C GLY A 130 -1.51 22.93 -6.10
N ASN A 131 -2.29 21.93 -5.63
CA ASN A 131 -1.77 20.64 -5.22
C ASN A 131 -1.70 19.65 -6.39
N MET A 132 -0.77 18.70 -6.32
CA MET A 132 -0.65 17.66 -7.32
C MET A 132 -1.73 16.59 -7.15
N ALA A 133 -2.54 16.41 -8.17
CA ALA A 133 -3.58 15.40 -8.23
C ALA A 133 -3.25 14.35 -9.30
N GLY A 134 -3.21 13.07 -8.93
CA GLY A 134 -2.85 11.98 -9.81
C GLY A 134 -3.49 10.66 -9.37
N GLY A 135 -3.20 9.61 -10.12
CA GLY A 135 -3.67 8.26 -9.82
C GLY A 135 -4.47 7.63 -10.94
N PRO A 136 -5.11 6.46 -10.68
CA PRO A 136 -5.78 5.67 -11.72
C PRO A 136 -6.83 6.42 -12.51
N MET A 137 -7.65 7.24 -11.87
CA MET A 137 -8.68 8.02 -12.55
C MET A 137 -8.09 9.00 -13.58
N TYR A 138 -6.93 9.62 -13.26
CA TYR A 138 -6.29 10.56 -14.17
C TYR A 138 -5.65 9.88 -15.37
N TYR A 139 -4.91 8.78 -15.19
CA TYR A 139 -4.33 8.10 -16.34
C TYR A 139 -5.33 7.30 -17.17
N ILE A 140 -6.47 6.89 -16.60
CA ILE A 140 -7.58 6.33 -17.37
C ILE A 140 -8.23 7.43 -18.21
N GLN A 141 -8.46 8.61 -17.64
CA GLN A 141 -9.05 9.72 -18.35
C GLN A 141 -8.12 10.29 -19.42
N ASN A 142 -6.89 10.64 -19.03
CA ASN A 142 -5.96 11.39 -19.89
C ASN A 142 -5.10 10.48 -20.76
N GLY A 143 -4.82 9.24 -20.32
CA GLY A 143 -4.03 8.28 -21.07
C GLY A 143 -4.86 7.43 -22.04
N LEU A 144 -6.01 6.92 -21.60
CA LEU A 144 -6.89 6.09 -22.41
C LEU A 144 -8.05 6.87 -23.05
N GLY A 145 -8.33 8.09 -22.59
CA GLY A 145 -9.49 8.88 -23.06
C GLY A 145 -10.84 8.37 -22.56
N LEU A 146 -10.88 7.38 -21.67
CA LEU A 146 -12.10 6.72 -21.19
C LEU A 146 -12.69 7.43 -19.97
N LYS A 147 -13.31 8.59 -20.16
CA LYS A 147 -13.87 9.40 -19.06
C LYS A 147 -14.92 8.65 -18.22
N TRP A 148 -15.73 7.80 -18.83
CA TRP A 148 -16.75 7.02 -18.11
C TRP A 148 -16.11 6.01 -17.14
N LEU A 149 -15.03 5.34 -17.55
CA LEU A 149 -14.31 4.37 -16.73
C LEU A 149 -13.58 5.06 -15.58
N ALA A 150 -12.98 6.23 -15.83
CA ALA A 150 -12.37 7.05 -14.80
C ALA A 150 -13.38 7.47 -13.71
N LYS A 151 -14.60 7.84 -14.11
CA LYS A 151 -15.68 8.17 -13.17
C LYS A 151 -16.11 6.96 -12.33
N ILE A 152 -16.28 5.79 -12.96
CA ILE A 152 -16.61 4.56 -12.23
C ILE A 152 -15.50 4.26 -11.21
N PHE A 153 -14.24 4.33 -11.62
CA PHE A 153 -13.11 4.10 -10.72
C PHE A 153 -13.13 5.08 -9.53
N ALA A 154 -13.38 6.36 -9.79
CA ALA A 154 -13.46 7.37 -8.73
C ALA A 154 -14.61 7.10 -7.74
N VAL A 155 -15.79 6.73 -8.23
CA VAL A 155 -16.95 6.38 -7.38
C VAL A 155 -16.65 5.16 -6.53
N LEU A 156 -16.07 4.11 -7.13
CA LEU A 156 -15.66 2.92 -6.38
C LEU A 156 -14.57 3.24 -5.34
N GLY A 157 -13.61 4.12 -5.69
CA GLY A 157 -12.58 4.58 -4.77
C GLY A 157 -13.15 5.34 -3.56
N ILE A 158 -14.13 6.23 -3.79
CA ILE A 158 -14.88 6.90 -2.73
C ILE A 158 -15.60 5.86 -1.86
N GLY A 159 -16.24 4.86 -2.48
CA GLY A 159 -16.89 3.77 -1.76
C GLY A 159 -15.92 3.01 -0.84
N VAL A 160 -14.76 2.63 -1.34
CA VAL A 160 -13.70 1.96 -0.54
C VAL A 160 -13.25 2.85 0.63
N ALA A 161 -13.04 4.14 0.40
CA ALA A 161 -12.63 5.07 1.44
C ALA A 161 -13.74 5.26 2.50
N PHE A 162 -14.99 5.36 2.08
CA PHE A 162 -16.12 5.62 2.97
C PHE A 162 -16.48 4.40 3.82
N PHE A 163 -16.47 3.20 3.22
CA PHE A 163 -16.76 1.95 3.93
C PHE A 163 -15.55 1.39 4.68
N GLY A 164 -14.38 2.01 4.59
CA GLY A 164 -13.22 1.71 5.42
C GLY A 164 -12.72 0.27 5.32
N ILE A 165 -12.86 -0.38 4.17
CA ILE A 165 -12.60 -1.82 3.99
C ILE A 165 -11.21 -2.24 4.50
N GLY A 166 -10.17 -1.43 4.25
CA GLY A 166 -8.83 -1.70 4.77
C GLY A 166 -8.63 -1.29 6.24
N THR A 167 -9.34 -0.28 6.71
CA THR A 167 -9.13 0.35 8.01
C THR A 167 -9.75 -0.42 9.16
N PHE A 168 -10.96 -0.97 8.97
CA PHE A 168 -11.65 -1.72 10.04
C PHE A 168 -10.86 -2.95 10.51
N GLY A 169 -10.29 -3.73 9.59
CA GLY A 169 -9.47 -4.89 9.94
C GLY A 169 -8.22 -4.51 10.74
N GLN A 170 -7.57 -3.40 10.37
CA GLN A 170 -6.39 -2.91 11.07
C GLN A 170 -6.71 -2.40 12.47
N VAL A 171 -7.73 -1.55 12.61
CA VAL A 171 -8.16 -1.03 13.92
C VAL A 171 -8.60 -2.16 14.84
N LYS A 172 -9.33 -3.14 14.31
CA LYS A 172 -9.73 -4.33 15.08
C LYS A 172 -8.50 -5.10 15.57
N SER A 173 -7.54 -5.40 14.71
CA SER A 173 -6.32 -6.13 15.07
C SER A 173 -5.50 -5.40 16.13
N ILE A 174 -5.37 -4.06 16.02
CA ILE A 174 -4.68 -3.23 17.02
C ILE A 174 -5.43 -3.30 18.36
N SER A 175 -6.76 -3.19 18.34
CA SER A 175 -7.58 -3.20 19.55
C SER A 175 -7.56 -4.57 20.23
N ASP A 176 -7.64 -5.65 19.45
CA ASP A 176 -7.56 -7.02 19.97
C ASP A 176 -6.18 -7.27 20.61
N ALA A 177 -5.09 -6.89 19.93
CA ALA A 177 -3.73 -7.02 20.46
C ALA A 177 -3.53 -6.23 21.75
N ALA A 178 -4.00 -4.98 21.81
CA ALA A 178 -3.93 -4.15 23.01
C ALA A 178 -4.75 -4.74 24.18
N SER A 179 -5.92 -5.28 23.88
CA SER A 179 -6.78 -5.90 24.89
C SER A 179 -6.18 -7.19 25.43
N ILE A 180 -5.64 -8.03 24.59
CA ILE A 180 -5.05 -9.33 24.99
C ILE A 180 -3.75 -9.12 25.76
N THR A 181 -2.87 -8.24 25.27
CA THR A 181 -1.51 -8.06 25.83
C THR A 181 -1.50 -7.15 27.04
N PHE A 182 -2.18 -6.01 26.94
CA PHE A 182 -2.16 -4.95 27.99
C PHE A 182 -3.46 -4.85 28.78
N LYS A 183 -4.46 -5.67 28.46
CA LYS A 183 -5.81 -5.64 29.06
C LYS A 183 -6.49 -4.27 28.98
N VAL A 184 -6.16 -3.51 27.93
CA VAL A 184 -6.76 -2.19 27.68
C VAL A 184 -8.17 -2.38 27.10
N PRO A 185 -9.18 -1.65 27.61
CA PRO A 185 -10.54 -1.71 27.06
C PRO A 185 -10.57 -1.29 25.58
N LEU A 186 -11.32 -2.00 24.76
CA LEU A 186 -11.47 -1.76 23.31
C LEU A 186 -11.83 -0.29 23.00
N ILE A 187 -12.73 0.28 23.78
CA ILE A 187 -13.18 1.67 23.62
C ILE A 187 -12.03 2.65 23.80
N LEU A 188 -11.18 2.45 24.82
CA LEU A 188 -10.06 3.33 25.08
C LEU A 188 -9.03 3.27 23.93
N THR A 189 -8.73 2.06 23.44
CA THR A 189 -7.85 1.89 22.27
C THR A 189 -8.44 2.56 21.04
N ALA A 190 -9.74 2.40 20.78
CA ALA A 190 -10.42 3.01 19.65
C ALA A 190 -10.34 4.55 19.70
N VAL A 191 -10.58 5.16 20.86
CA VAL A 191 -10.49 6.61 21.05
C VAL A 191 -9.07 7.10 20.81
N ILE A 192 -8.06 6.45 21.39
CA ILE A 192 -6.65 6.82 21.22
C ILE A 192 -6.25 6.76 19.74
N VAL A 193 -6.55 5.64 19.07
CA VAL A 193 -6.22 5.47 17.64
C VAL A 193 -6.93 6.52 16.79
N THR A 194 -8.21 6.79 17.06
CA THR A 194 -8.97 7.80 16.31
C THR A 194 -8.36 9.19 16.46
N VAL A 195 -7.99 9.58 17.67
CA VAL A 195 -7.35 10.88 17.92
C VAL A 195 -6.01 10.98 17.22
N LEU A 196 -5.17 9.95 17.31
CA LEU A 196 -3.86 9.94 16.64
C LEU A 196 -3.99 10.02 15.12
N VAL A 197 -4.90 9.24 14.53
CA VAL A 197 -5.17 9.28 13.08
C VAL A 197 -5.70 10.65 12.66
N ALA A 198 -6.66 11.21 13.40
CA ALA A 198 -7.19 12.54 13.11
C ALA A 198 -6.12 13.62 13.15
N LEU A 199 -5.24 13.60 14.16
CA LEU A 199 -4.13 14.55 14.28
C LEU A 199 -3.18 14.49 13.07
N VAL A 200 -2.97 13.32 12.48
CA VAL A 200 -2.11 13.16 11.30
C VAL A 200 -2.83 13.56 10.03
N THR A 201 -4.05 13.05 9.82
CA THR A 201 -4.78 13.19 8.55
C THR A 201 -5.31 14.60 8.33
N LEU A 202 -5.74 15.31 9.38
CA LEU A 202 -6.20 16.70 9.28
C LEU A 202 -5.11 17.68 8.79
N GLY A 203 -3.84 17.29 8.89
CA GLY A 203 -2.71 18.08 8.37
C GLY A 203 -2.40 17.86 6.88
N GLY A 204 -3.19 17.06 6.18
CA GLY A 204 -3.02 16.78 4.74
C GLY A 204 -1.77 15.94 4.42
N ILE A 205 -1.51 15.80 3.11
CA ILE A 205 -0.47 14.87 2.59
C ILE A 205 0.94 15.22 3.10
N LYS A 206 1.27 16.50 3.24
CA LYS A 206 2.58 16.95 3.76
C LYS A 206 2.81 16.51 5.21
N ARG A 207 1.77 16.50 6.03
CA ARG A 207 1.87 16.04 7.42
C ARG A 207 1.91 14.51 7.50
N ILE A 208 1.11 13.83 6.69
CA ILE A 208 1.12 12.37 6.56
C ILE A 208 2.52 11.90 6.17
N SER A 209 3.13 12.50 5.14
CA SER A 209 4.48 12.17 4.70
C SER A 209 5.52 12.36 5.81
N ARG A 210 5.52 13.51 6.47
CA ARG A 210 6.47 13.82 7.55
C ARG A 210 6.37 12.86 8.75
N VAL A 211 5.17 12.40 9.08
CA VAL A 211 4.97 11.40 10.14
C VAL A 211 5.42 10.03 9.65
N SER A 212 5.09 9.66 8.41
CA SER A 212 5.49 8.39 7.81
C SER A 212 7.01 8.25 7.69
N GLU A 213 7.74 9.31 7.34
CA GLU A 213 9.21 9.34 7.30
C GLU A 213 9.88 8.93 8.62
N LYS A 214 9.22 9.20 9.74
CA LYS A 214 9.72 8.83 11.06
C LYS A 214 9.24 7.46 11.52
N VAL A 215 7.95 7.19 11.34
CA VAL A 215 7.30 5.98 11.86
C VAL A 215 7.66 4.74 11.07
N VAL A 216 7.70 4.83 9.73
CA VAL A 216 7.88 3.66 8.87
C VAL A 216 9.28 3.02 9.02
N PRO A 217 10.40 3.77 8.99
CA PRO A 217 11.71 3.17 9.21
C PRO A 217 11.84 2.55 10.61
N PHE A 218 11.30 3.20 11.63
CA PHE A 218 11.29 2.68 12.98
C PHE A 218 10.48 1.38 13.11
N MET A 219 9.29 1.35 12.52
CA MET A 219 8.45 0.16 12.47
C MET A 219 9.13 -0.99 11.73
N ALA A 220 9.74 -0.73 10.57
CA ALA A 220 10.48 -1.72 9.81
C ALA A 220 11.68 -2.27 10.58
N GLY A 221 12.42 -1.39 11.27
CA GLY A 221 13.55 -1.78 12.12
C GLY A 221 13.14 -2.72 13.25
N ILE A 222 12.10 -2.37 14.00
CA ILE A 222 11.56 -3.23 15.08
C ILE A 222 11.10 -4.58 14.50
N TYR A 223 10.36 -4.55 13.39
CA TYR A 223 9.85 -5.78 12.79
C TYR A 223 10.97 -6.74 12.37
N ILE A 224 11.99 -6.23 11.69
CA ILE A 224 13.16 -7.02 11.31
C ILE A 224 13.90 -7.55 12.53
N PHE A 225 14.12 -6.70 13.55
CA PHE A 225 14.78 -7.11 14.79
C PHE A 225 14.01 -8.24 15.51
N CYS A 226 12.68 -8.10 15.63
CA CYS A 226 11.83 -9.12 16.23
C CYS A 226 11.87 -10.44 15.44
N LEU A 227 11.87 -10.38 14.10
CA LEU A 227 11.97 -11.57 13.26
C LEU A 227 13.30 -12.29 13.45
N LEU A 228 14.42 -11.56 13.46
CA LEU A 228 15.74 -12.13 13.69
C LEU A 228 15.85 -12.77 15.07
N TYR A 229 15.34 -12.10 16.11
CA TYR A 229 15.33 -12.64 17.47
C TYR A 229 14.51 -13.92 17.59
N THR A 230 13.34 -13.99 16.93
CA THR A 230 12.49 -15.20 16.99
C THR A 230 13.02 -16.35 16.15
N SER A 231 13.79 -16.11 15.10
CA SER A 231 14.41 -17.16 14.30
C SER A 231 15.55 -17.88 15.02
N ASP A 232 16.24 -17.19 15.93
CA ASP A 232 17.30 -17.80 16.76
C ASP A 232 16.73 -18.61 17.94
N ALA A 233 15.45 -18.45 18.26
CA ALA A 233 14.79 -19.13 19.39
C ALA A 233 14.02 -20.40 18.99
N ALA A 234 13.99 -20.76 17.69
CA ALA A 234 13.31 -21.92 17.14
C ALA A 234 14.31 -23.01 16.74
#